data_45013bab25f4412b53fb7c4aa67495a4
#
_entry.id   45013bab25f4412b53fb7c4aa67495a4
#
_cell.length_a   1.000
_cell.length_b   1.000
_cell.length_c   1.000
_cell.angle_alpha   90.00
_cell.angle_beta   90.00
_cell.angle_gamma   90.00
#
_symmetry.space_group_name_H-M   'P 1'
#
loop_
_entity.id
_entity.type
_entity.pdbx_description
1 polymer ?
#
loop_
_entity_poly.entity_id
_entity_poly.type
_entity_poly.pdbx_seq_one_letter_code
_entity_poly.pdbx_strand_id
1 'polypeptide(L)'
;MKQRDPFDQAEIAKREEIEFERQRAIERTRLLLKNFMRDKDGRELVFFMLDLSQCDTVSFNTNALTMAFNEGRRSYGLDLKRLIDPELYQLMLKESYERNRNKRHGRNDK
;
A
#
# COMPACT_ATOMS: atom_id res chain seq x y z
N MET A 1 18.07 -37.78 29.70
CA MET A 1 17.85 -37.51 28.34
C MET A 1 17.64 -36.05 28.08
N LYS A 2 18.34 -35.57 27.14
CA LYS A 2 18.22 -34.19 26.86
C LYS A 2 17.06 -33.89 26.00
N GLN A 3 16.20 -33.08 26.47
CA GLN A 3 15.06 -32.73 25.74
C GLN A 3 15.40 -31.65 24.73
N ARG A 4 15.17 -31.95 23.50
CA ARG A 4 15.47 -30.99 22.48
C ARG A 4 14.33 -30.04 22.35
N ASP A 5 14.65 -28.80 22.51
CA ASP A 5 13.68 -27.77 22.22
C ASP A 5 13.52 -27.68 20.71
N PRO A 6 12.33 -27.85 20.16
CA PRO A 6 12.13 -27.72 18.72
C PRO A 6 12.56 -26.36 18.20
N PHE A 7 12.65 -25.38 19.07
CA PHE A 7 13.09 -24.05 18.70
C PHE A 7 14.44 -23.77 19.32
N ASP A 8 15.41 -24.65 19.03
CA ASP A 8 16.74 -24.48 19.58
C ASP A 8 17.33 -23.13 19.08
N GLN A 9 18.50 -22.79 19.61
CA GLN A 9 19.11 -21.51 19.36
C GLN A 9 19.37 -21.25 17.90
N ALA A 10 19.71 -22.25 17.13
CA ALA A 10 19.97 -22.10 15.71
C ALA A 10 18.69 -21.75 14.96
N GLU A 11 17.59 -22.39 15.33
CA GLU A 11 16.29 -22.14 14.70
C GLU A 11 15.80 -20.73 15.01
N ILE A 12 15.94 -20.32 16.26
CA ILE A 12 15.54 -18.98 16.68
C ILE A 12 16.37 -17.92 15.98
N ALA A 13 17.69 -18.13 15.91
CA ALA A 13 18.57 -17.18 15.25
C ALA A 13 18.22 -17.02 13.78
N LYS A 14 17.85 -18.11 13.13
CA LYS A 14 17.49 -18.08 11.72
C LYS A 14 16.20 -17.29 11.51
N ARG A 15 15.23 -17.45 12.39
CA ARG A 15 13.98 -16.71 12.31
C ARG A 15 14.20 -15.22 12.51
N GLU A 16 15.05 -14.86 13.45
CA GLU A 16 15.37 -13.47 13.72
C GLU A 16 16.08 -12.83 12.54
N GLU A 17 16.95 -13.59 11.88
CA GLU A 17 17.65 -13.10 10.71
C GLU A 17 16.70 -12.84 9.56
N ILE A 18 15.75 -13.75 9.32
CA ILE A 18 14.75 -13.60 8.28
C ILE A 18 13.88 -12.36 8.56
N GLU A 19 13.47 -12.19 9.82
CA GLU A 19 12.66 -11.06 10.19
C GLU A 19 13.42 -9.75 10.04
N PHE A 20 14.69 -9.74 10.41
CA PHE A 20 15.54 -8.56 10.26
C PHE A 20 15.68 -8.17 8.79
N GLU A 21 15.90 -9.14 7.92
CA GLU A 21 16.01 -8.88 6.49
C GLU A 21 14.70 -8.36 5.91
N ARG A 22 13.58 -8.90 6.40
CA ARG A 22 12.26 -8.45 5.96
C ARG A 22 12.03 -6.99 6.34
N GLN A 23 12.38 -6.61 7.56
CA GLN A 23 12.24 -5.24 8.01
C GLN A 23 13.11 -4.29 7.21
N ARG A 24 14.32 -4.70 6.89
CA ARG A 24 15.20 -3.90 6.05
C ARG A 24 14.62 -3.70 4.66
N ALA A 25 14.02 -4.74 4.11
CA ALA A 25 13.40 -4.67 2.79
C ALA A 25 12.21 -3.70 2.80
N ILE A 26 11.41 -3.74 3.86
CA ILE A 26 10.27 -2.84 4.00
C ILE A 26 10.74 -1.39 4.08
N GLU A 27 11.75 -1.12 4.91
CA GLU A 27 12.28 0.23 5.05
C GLU A 27 12.90 0.73 3.75
N ARG A 28 13.60 -0.14 3.04
CA ARG A 28 14.15 0.21 1.74
C ARG A 28 13.04 0.54 0.76
N THR A 29 11.98 -0.24 0.76
CA THR A 29 10.84 -0.01 -0.12
C THR A 29 10.16 1.31 0.20
N ARG A 30 10.01 1.63 1.49
CA ARG A 30 9.45 2.92 1.88
C ARG A 30 10.28 4.08 1.37
N LEU A 31 11.60 3.95 1.45
CA LEU A 31 12.49 4.99 0.97
C LEU A 31 12.41 5.15 -0.54
N LEU A 32 12.37 4.05 -1.27
CA LEU A 32 12.23 4.08 -2.72
C LEU A 32 10.91 4.73 -3.12
N LEU A 33 9.85 4.37 -2.43
CA LEU A 33 8.53 4.93 -2.71
C LEU A 33 8.49 6.42 -2.40
N LYS A 34 9.09 6.82 -1.28
CA LYS A 34 9.18 8.22 -0.91
C LYS A 34 9.90 9.03 -1.97
N ASN A 35 11.02 8.51 -2.46
CA ASN A 35 11.78 9.17 -3.52
C ASN A 35 10.97 9.28 -4.81
N PHE A 36 10.26 8.22 -5.15
CA PHE A 36 9.41 8.20 -6.34
C PHE A 36 8.29 9.23 -6.25
N MET A 37 7.73 9.40 -5.06
CA MET A 37 6.59 10.29 -4.85
C MET A 37 6.99 11.74 -4.59
N ARG A 38 8.27 12.06 -4.63
CA ARG A 38 8.71 13.47 -4.56
C ARG A 38 8.29 14.22 -5.81
N ASP A 39 8.21 13.50 -6.91
CA ASP A 39 7.77 14.06 -8.17
C ASP A 39 6.24 13.98 -8.26
N LYS A 40 5.65 15.03 -8.80
CA LYS A 40 4.20 15.11 -8.92
C LYS A 40 3.63 13.96 -9.77
N ASP A 41 4.32 13.62 -10.85
CA ASP A 41 3.89 12.53 -11.71
C ASP A 41 3.92 11.19 -10.98
N GLY A 42 4.93 11.00 -10.12
CA GLY A 42 5.02 9.80 -9.30
C GLY A 42 3.83 9.70 -8.35
N ARG A 43 3.46 10.80 -7.73
CA ARG A 43 2.30 10.83 -6.84
C ARG A 43 1.00 10.54 -7.59
N GLU A 44 0.88 11.07 -8.78
CA GLU A 44 -0.31 10.81 -9.59
C GLU A 44 -0.42 9.35 -9.97
N LEU A 45 0.70 8.72 -10.34
CA LEU A 45 0.72 7.31 -10.68
C LEU A 45 0.35 6.43 -9.47
N VAL A 46 0.93 6.74 -8.30
CA VAL A 46 0.62 5.99 -7.08
C VAL A 46 -0.85 6.14 -6.72
N PHE A 47 -1.40 7.33 -6.87
CA PHE A 47 -2.82 7.55 -6.62
C PHE A 47 -3.67 6.66 -7.53
N PHE A 48 -3.33 6.59 -8.80
CA PHE A 48 -4.07 5.75 -9.75
C PHE A 48 -4.03 4.27 -9.32
N MET A 49 -2.86 3.81 -8.89
CA MET A 49 -2.71 2.43 -8.43
C MET A 49 -3.54 2.13 -7.20
N LEU A 50 -3.59 3.09 -6.26
CA LEU A 50 -4.43 2.93 -5.07
C LEU A 50 -5.91 2.95 -5.43
N ASP A 51 -6.28 3.82 -6.34
CA ASP A 51 -7.67 3.94 -6.77
C ASP A 51 -8.15 2.63 -7.42
N LEU A 52 -7.29 1.99 -8.21
CA LEU A 52 -7.61 0.69 -8.80
C LEU A 52 -7.86 -0.37 -7.75
N SER A 53 -7.19 -0.28 -6.59
CA SER A 53 -7.37 -1.25 -5.53
C SER A 53 -8.68 -1.06 -4.78
N GLN A 54 -9.26 0.13 -4.85
CA GLN A 54 -10.48 0.50 -4.12
C GLN A 54 -10.35 0.21 -2.62
N CYS A 55 -9.17 0.50 -2.06
CA CYS A 55 -8.89 0.17 -0.67
C CYS A 55 -9.76 0.94 0.33
N ASP A 56 -10.34 2.04 -0.09
CA ASP A 56 -11.19 2.86 0.76
C ASP A 56 -12.68 2.59 0.56
N THR A 57 -13.03 1.57 -0.21
CA THR A 57 -14.43 1.21 -0.45
C THR A 57 -14.78 -0.09 0.25
N VAL A 58 -16.08 -0.30 0.44
CA VAL A 58 -16.57 -1.53 1.05
C VAL A 58 -16.54 -2.65 0.03
N SER A 59 -16.05 -3.82 0.43
CA SER A 59 -15.93 -4.96 -0.47
C SER A 59 -17.17 -5.84 -0.50
N PHE A 60 -18.21 -5.47 0.23
CA PHE A 60 -19.42 -6.29 0.34
C PHE A 60 -20.08 -6.51 -1.01
N ASN A 61 -20.49 -7.73 -1.24
CA ASN A 61 -21.22 -8.12 -2.45
C ASN A 61 -22.01 -9.37 -2.14
N THR A 62 -23.17 -9.54 -2.78
CA THR A 62 -24.00 -10.73 -2.58
C THR A 62 -23.36 -11.97 -3.17
N ASN A 63 -22.47 -11.81 -4.14
CA ASN A 63 -21.73 -12.93 -4.72
C ASN A 63 -20.43 -13.14 -3.94
N ALA A 64 -20.29 -14.31 -3.34
CA ALA A 64 -19.15 -14.62 -2.47
C ALA A 64 -17.81 -14.54 -3.20
N LEU A 65 -17.75 -15.01 -4.45
CA LEU A 65 -16.51 -14.97 -5.21
C LEU A 65 -16.11 -13.54 -5.56
N THR A 66 -17.08 -12.72 -5.94
CA THR A 66 -16.84 -11.32 -6.25
C THR A 66 -16.37 -10.58 -5.00
N MET A 67 -17.01 -10.87 -3.86
CA MET A 67 -16.61 -10.24 -2.60
C MET A 67 -15.19 -10.63 -2.21
N ALA A 68 -14.83 -11.90 -2.38
CA ALA A 68 -13.48 -12.37 -2.06
C ALA A 68 -12.44 -11.70 -2.95
N PHE A 69 -12.73 -11.56 -4.23
CA PHE A 69 -11.85 -10.87 -5.17
C PHE A 69 -11.66 -9.40 -4.78
N ASN A 70 -12.77 -8.72 -4.49
CA ASN A 70 -12.74 -7.32 -4.11
C ASN A 70 -11.97 -7.13 -2.80
N GLU A 71 -12.14 -8.04 -1.84
CA GLU A 71 -11.42 -7.95 -0.58
C GLU A 71 -9.93 -8.17 -0.75
N GLY A 72 -9.52 -9.08 -1.62
CA GLY A 72 -8.11 -9.28 -1.93
C GLY A 72 -7.48 -8.04 -2.54
N ARG A 73 -8.18 -7.44 -3.51
CA ARG A 73 -7.70 -6.21 -4.15
C ARG A 73 -7.61 -5.07 -3.15
N ARG A 74 -8.63 -4.93 -2.30
CA ARG A 74 -8.65 -3.90 -1.27
C ARG A 74 -7.51 -4.08 -0.28
N SER A 75 -7.27 -5.31 0.15
CA SER A 75 -6.21 -5.63 1.09
C SER A 75 -4.83 -5.27 0.54
N TYR A 76 -4.59 -5.55 -0.73
CA TYR A 76 -3.35 -5.16 -1.38
C TYR A 76 -3.16 -3.65 -1.36
N GLY A 77 -4.23 -2.91 -1.65
CA GLY A 77 -4.18 -1.45 -1.62
C GLY A 77 -3.88 -0.90 -0.23
N LEU A 78 -4.44 -1.51 0.80
CA LEU A 78 -4.15 -1.10 2.18
C LEU A 78 -2.69 -1.34 2.54
N ASP A 79 -2.13 -2.46 2.08
CA ASP A 79 -0.72 -2.74 2.31
C ASP A 79 0.17 -1.71 1.62
N LEU A 80 -0.17 -1.35 0.39
CA LEU A 80 0.57 -0.31 -0.32
C LEU A 80 0.45 1.04 0.40
N LYS A 81 -0.74 1.37 0.86
CA LYS A 81 -0.98 2.63 1.56
C LYS A 81 -0.10 2.77 2.81
N ARG A 82 0.12 1.67 3.52
CA ARG A 82 0.96 1.67 4.72
C ARG A 82 2.42 1.99 4.44
N LEU A 83 2.86 1.81 3.20
CA LEU A 83 4.24 2.08 2.81
C LEU A 83 4.48 3.53 2.43
N ILE A 84 3.41 4.30 2.25
CA ILE A 84 3.52 5.68 1.78
C ILE A 84 3.80 6.63 2.94
N ASP A 85 4.71 7.56 2.71
CA ASP A 85 4.98 8.63 3.67
C ASP A 85 3.71 9.45 3.90
N PRO A 86 3.32 9.69 5.16
CA PRO A 86 2.05 10.37 5.45
C PRO A 86 1.90 11.76 4.83
N GLU A 87 2.97 12.54 4.81
CA GLU A 87 2.91 13.88 4.23
C GLU A 87 2.72 13.82 2.72
N LEU A 88 3.42 12.89 2.07
CA LEU A 88 3.27 12.70 0.63
C LEU A 88 1.90 12.13 0.29
N TYR A 89 1.36 11.28 1.16
CA TYR A 89 0.02 10.77 0.98
C TYR A 89 -1.01 11.90 0.97
N GLN A 90 -0.91 12.82 1.92
CA GLN A 90 -1.82 13.96 1.99
C GLN A 90 -1.68 14.86 0.78
N LEU A 91 -0.44 15.10 0.34
CA LEU A 91 -0.20 15.90 -0.84
C LEU A 91 -0.79 15.24 -2.09
N MET A 92 -0.64 13.94 -2.19
CA MET A 92 -1.21 13.15 -3.28
C MET A 92 -2.73 13.29 -3.34
N LEU A 93 -3.39 13.21 -2.19
CA LEU A 93 -4.85 13.36 -2.11
C LEU A 93 -5.28 14.76 -2.52
N LYS A 94 -4.55 15.76 -2.05
CA LYS A 94 -4.85 17.15 -2.38
C LYS A 94 -4.77 17.37 -3.89
N GLU A 95 -3.73 16.86 -4.50
CA GLU A 95 -3.53 16.99 -5.93
C GLU A 95 -4.60 16.26 -6.73
N SER A 96 -5.02 15.09 -6.27
CA SER A 96 -6.09 14.35 -6.94
C SER A 96 -7.41 15.09 -6.87
N TYR A 97 -7.69 15.72 -5.74
CA TYR A 97 -8.87 16.53 -5.57
C TYR A 97 -8.87 17.72 -6.53
N GLU A 98 -7.74 18.39 -6.65
CA GLU A 98 -7.59 19.52 -7.54
C GLU A 98 -7.77 19.12 -9.00
N ARG A 99 -7.22 17.98 -9.40
CA ARG A 99 -7.40 17.47 -10.77
C ARG A 99 -8.88 17.24 -11.08
N ASN A 100 -9.59 16.62 -10.14
CA ASN A 100 -11.02 16.35 -10.35
C ASN A 100 -11.83 17.62 -10.41
N ARG A 101 -11.50 18.61 -9.59
CA ARG A 101 -12.16 19.89 -9.61
C ARG A 101 -11.94 20.59 -10.94
N ASN A 102 -10.73 20.56 -11.46
CA ASN A 102 -10.42 21.18 -12.74
C ASN A 102 -11.16 20.51 -13.90
N LYS A 103 -11.28 19.19 -13.84
CA LYS A 103 -12.05 18.47 -14.84
C LYS A 103 -13.52 18.86 -14.85
N ARG A 104 -14.11 19.06 -13.67
CA ARG A 104 -15.50 19.51 -13.56
C ARG A 104 -15.68 20.89 -14.16
N HIS A 105 -14.75 21.80 -13.86
CA HIS A 105 -14.80 23.14 -14.45
C HIS A 105 -14.67 23.09 -15.96
N GLY A 106 -13.76 22.29 -16.47
CA GLY A 106 -13.62 22.13 -17.91
C GLY A 106 -14.88 21.62 -18.58
N ARG A 107 -15.62 20.73 -17.92
CA ARG A 107 -16.88 20.23 -18.45
C ARG A 107 -17.96 21.28 -18.42
N ASN A 108 -18.01 22.08 -17.37
CA ASN A 108 -19.04 23.10 -17.21
C ASN A 108 -18.85 24.27 -18.16
N ASP A 109 -17.61 24.50 -18.58
CA ASP A 109 -17.31 25.60 -19.51
C ASP A 109 -17.67 25.28 -20.95
N LYS A 110 -18.06 24.05 -21.20
CA LYS A 110 -18.52 23.65 -22.52
C LYS A 110 -20.04 23.64 -22.60
#